data_7d69fbb1717b5c8b08682285dfcfdfc3
#
_entry.id   7d69fbb1717b5c8b08682285dfcfdfc3
#
_cell.length_a   1.000
_cell.length_b   1.000
_cell.length_c   1.000
_cell.angle_alpha   90.00
_cell.angle_beta   90.00
_cell.angle_gamma   90.00
#
_symmetry.space_group_name_H-M   'P 1'
#
loop_
_entity.id
_entity.type
_entity.pdbx_description
1 polymer ?
#
loop_
_entity_poly.entity_id
_entity_poly.type
_entity_poly.pdbx_seq_one_letter_code
_entity_poly.pdbx_strand_id
1 'polypeptide(L)'
;MKIVIIDYGAGNIQSIKFAIQRLGYEAILSSDAEEIKSADKVIFPGVGEASSAMKMLKSTGLDKVIPTLKQPVLGICLGMQLMCTYCEEGDTNGLGIFHADVVKFENQLKVPQIGWNKIYDLRSELFSGISEGEFVYLVHSFYVKECAETIASTEYGVEYTSAIQKDNFYGVQFHPEKSSDAGEKILENFLKFEVRN
;
A
#
# COMPACT_ATOMS: atom_id res chain seq x y z
N MET A 1 5.52 10.92 17.73
CA MET A 1 5.54 10.46 16.33
C MET A 1 4.28 10.95 15.65
N LYS A 2 4.42 11.74 14.58
CA LYS A 2 3.33 12.27 13.77
C LYS A 2 3.04 11.31 12.62
N ILE A 3 1.86 10.67 12.62
CA ILE A 3 1.41 9.76 11.56
C ILE A 3 0.34 10.48 10.76
N VAL A 4 0.53 10.56 9.44
CA VAL A 4 -0.45 11.16 8.54
C VAL A 4 -0.99 10.11 7.58
N ILE A 5 -2.32 10.01 7.48
CA ILE A 5 -3.02 9.29 6.44
C ILE A 5 -3.40 10.30 5.37
N ILE A 6 -2.97 10.07 4.13
CA ILE A 6 -3.28 10.96 3.01
C ILE A 6 -4.79 10.91 2.72
N ASP A 7 -5.42 12.08 2.75
CA ASP A 7 -6.82 12.27 2.33
C ASP A 7 -6.87 12.90 0.93
N TYR A 8 -7.19 12.10 -0.05
CA TYR A 8 -7.46 12.58 -1.40
C TYR A 8 -8.88 12.20 -1.87
N GLY A 9 -9.76 11.88 -0.92
CA GLY A 9 -11.15 11.53 -1.17
C GLY A 9 -11.41 10.05 -1.47
N ALA A 10 -10.40 9.17 -1.32
CA ALA A 10 -10.55 7.72 -1.48
C ALA A 10 -9.81 6.97 -0.38
N GLY A 11 -10.32 5.79 0.02
CA GLY A 11 -9.69 4.91 0.99
C GLY A 11 -10.61 4.47 2.12
N ASN A 12 -10.30 3.31 2.71
CA ASN A 12 -10.95 2.81 3.92
C ASN A 12 -10.26 3.41 5.17
N ILE A 13 -10.28 4.74 5.25
CA ILE A 13 -9.52 5.53 6.22
C ILE A 13 -9.85 5.16 7.65
N GLN A 14 -11.14 4.94 7.95
CA GLN A 14 -11.59 4.69 9.31
C GLN A 14 -11.03 3.37 9.88
N SER A 15 -11.01 2.31 9.07
CA SER A 15 -10.43 1.02 9.49
C SER A 15 -8.93 1.13 9.75
N ILE A 16 -8.20 1.89 8.93
CA ILE A 16 -6.77 2.14 9.13
C ILE A 16 -6.54 2.94 10.40
N LYS A 17 -7.32 4.01 10.66
CA LYS A 17 -7.23 4.77 11.92
C LYS A 17 -7.46 3.88 13.13
N PHE A 18 -8.48 3.03 13.12
CA PHE A 18 -8.73 2.10 14.22
C PHE A 18 -7.60 1.10 14.42
N ALA A 19 -7.00 0.59 13.34
CA ALA A 19 -5.85 -0.31 13.45
C ALA A 19 -4.64 0.39 14.10
N ILE A 20 -4.33 1.62 13.69
CA ILE A 20 -3.27 2.44 14.29
C ILE A 20 -3.57 2.73 15.77
N GLN A 21 -4.83 3.02 16.09
CA GLN A 21 -5.27 3.33 17.45
C GLN A 21 -5.15 2.13 18.39
N ARG A 22 -5.43 0.90 17.92
CA ARG A 22 -5.19 -0.34 18.69
C ARG A 22 -3.72 -0.54 19.02
N LEU A 23 -2.82 -0.06 18.17
CA LEU A 23 -1.36 -0.07 18.40
C LEU A 23 -0.88 1.03 19.37
N GLY A 24 -1.80 1.86 19.89
CA GLY A 24 -1.49 2.93 20.83
C GLY A 24 -1.04 4.24 20.18
N TYR A 25 -1.27 4.41 18.88
CA TYR A 25 -0.92 5.63 18.15
C TYR A 25 -2.15 6.38 17.66
N GLU A 26 -1.97 7.68 17.37
CA GLU A 26 -2.98 8.50 16.71
C GLU A 26 -2.50 8.89 15.32
N ALA A 27 -3.42 8.86 14.33
CA ALA A 27 -3.16 9.27 12.97
C ALA A 27 -4.04 10.46 12.57
N ILE A 28 -3.42 11.44 11.93
CA ILE A 28 -4.06 12.62 11.38
C ILE A 28 -4.45 12.32 9.92
N LEU A 29 -5.66 12.72 9.56
CA LEU A 29 -6.11 12.68 8.16
C LEU A 29 -5.83 14.04 7.54
N SER A 30 -5.10 14.09 6.42
CA SER A 30 -4.74 15.37 5.81
C SER A 30 -4.55 15.28 4.30
N SER A 31 -5.00 16.34 3.61
CA SER A 31 -4.70 16.65 2.21
C SER A 31 -3.69 17.79 2.06
N ASP A 32 -3.24 18.37 3.17
CA ASP A 32 -2.27 19.46 3.16
C ASP A 32 -0.84 18.94 2.92
N ALA A 33 -0.19 19.49 1.88
CA ALA A 33 1.13 19.04 1.46
C ALA A 33 2.22 19.26 2.54
N GLU A 34 2.17 20.36 3.28
CA GLU A 34 3.17 20.67 4.30
C GLU A 34 2.94 19.80 5.54
N GLU A 35 1.70 19.50 5.87
CA GLU A 35 1.38 18.57 6.94
C GLU A 35 1.86 17.16 6.61
N ILE A 36 1.65 16.69 5.37
CA ILE A 36 2.14 15.38 4.90
C ILE A 36 3.67 15.33 4.91
N LYS A 37 4.36 16.37 4.41
CA LYS A 37 5.83 16.44 4.40
C LYS A 37 6.44 16.46 5.80
N SER A 38 5.75 17.05 6.78
CA SER A 38 6.22 17.15 8.16
C SER A 38 5.91 15.92 9.02
N ALA A 39 5.27 14.89 8.45
CA ALA A 39 4.96 13.66 9.16
C ALA A 39 6.20 12.79 9.38
N ASP A 40 6.23 12.03 10.48
CA ASP A 40 7.24 11.00 10.72
C ASP A 40 6.94 9.73 9.91
N LYS A 41 5.65 9.43 9.71
CA LYS A 41 5.15 8.30 8.93
C LYS A 41 3.96 8.74 8.08
N VAL A 42 3.90 8.23 6.86
CA VAL A 42 2.79 8.50 5.94
C VAL A 42 2.14 7.20 5.52
N ILE A 43 0.82 7.15 5.57
CA ILE A 43 0.03 6.06 5.00
C ILE A 43 -0.72 6.61 3.79
N PHE A 44 -0.55 5.95 2.67
CA PHE A 44 -1.23 6.25 1.42
C PHE A 44 -2.29 5.16 1.15
N PRO A 45 -3.52 5.36 1.62
CA PRO A 45 -4.59 4.40 1.39
C PRO A 45 -5.11 4.49 -0.03
N GLY A 46 -5.84 3.47 -0.48
CA GLY A 46 -6.57 3.56 -1.73
C GLY A 46 -7.61 2.46 -1.86
N VAL A 47 -8.80 2.83 -2.30
CA VAL A 47 -9.86 1.93 -2.75
C VAL A 47 -10.56 2.54 -3.96
N GLY A 48 -11.22 1.72 -4.77
CA GLY A 48 -11.90 2.18 -5.98
C GLY A 48 -11.06 1.98 -7.23
N GLU A 49 -11.16 2.88 -8.18
CA GLU A 49 -10.62 2.77 -9.53
C GLU A 49 -9.40 3.72 -9.71
N ALA A 50 -8.33 3.20 -10.32
CA ALA A 50 -7.04 3.88 -10.41
C ALA A 50 -7.11 5.23 -11.14
N SER A 51 -7.83 5.33 -12.27
CA SER A 51 -7.89 6.57 -13.04
C SER A 51 -8.61 7.68 -12.28
N SER A 52 -9.67 7.35 -11.58
CA SER A 52 -10.42 8.29 -10.73
C SER A 52 -9.57 8.76 -9.55
N ALA A 53 -8.86 7.85 -8.89
CA ALA A 53 -7.94 8.18 -7.81
C ALA A 53 -6.81 9.11 -8.27
N MET A 54 -6.18 8.83 -9.42
CA MET A 54 -5.14 9.69 -10.00
C MET A 54 -5.67 11.08 -10.37
N LYS A 55 -6.92 11.19 -10.86
CA LYS A 55 -7.53 12.51 -11.11
C LYS A 55 -7.68 13.31 -9.80
N MET A 56 -8.10 12.68 -8.71
CA MET A 56 -8.20 13.33 -7.40
C MET A 56 -6.82 13.75 -6.87
N LEU A 57 -5.80 12.92 -6.96
CA LEU A 57 -4.43 13.26 -6.58
C LEU A 57 -3.89 14.46 -7.39
N LYS A 58 -4.12 14.47 -8.71
CA LYS A 58 -3.72 15.59 -9.58
C LYS A 58 -4.46 16.89 -9.26
N SER A 59 -5.75 16.80 -8.91
CA SER A 59 -6.54 17.99 -8.57
C SER A 59 -6.07 18.68 -7.29
N THR A 60 -5.46 17.94 -6.37
CA THR A 60 -4.89 18.45 -5.10
C THR A 60 -3.38 18.72 -5.19
N GLY A 61 -2.72 18.32 -6.30
CA GLY A 61 -1.28 18.41 -6.46
C GLY A 61 -0.48 17.37 -5.66
N LEU A 62 -1.15 16.43 -5.00
CA LEU A 62 -0.49 15.38 -4.20
C LEU A 62 0.28 14.38 -5.05
N ASP A 63 -0.06 14.25 -6.33
CA ASP A 63 0.71 13.46 -7.32
C ASP A 63 2.17 13.92 -7.45
N LYS A 64 2.45 15.20 -7.21
CA LYS A 64 3.80 15.76 -7.22
C LYS A 64 4.46 15.74 -5.84
N VAL A 65 3.69 15.72 -4.78
CA VAL A 65 4.18 15.73 -3.40
C VAL A 65 4.65 14.35 -2.96
N ILE A 66 3.80 13.32 -3.17
CA ILE A 66 4.05 11.96 -2.68
C ILE A 66 5.42 11.43 -3.12
N PRO A 67 5.85 11.52 -4.40
CA PRO A 67 7.15 11.00 -4.82
C PRO A 67 8.36 11.71 -4.20
N THR A 68 8.17 12.88 -3.58
CA THR A 68 9.25 13.66 -2.96
C THR A 68 9.44 13.39 -1.48
N LEU A 69 8.56 12.61 -0.86
CA LEU A 69 8.59 12.31 0.56
C LEU A 69 9.87 11.53 0.93
N LYS A 70 10.44 11.84 2.10
CA LYS A 70 11.67 11.23 2.59
C LYS A 70 11.46 10.31 3.79
N GLN A 71 10.41 10.55 4.54
CA GLN A 71 9.96 9.67 5.62
C GLN A 71 9.35 8.38 5.07
N PRO A 72 9.24 7.30 5.87
CA PRO A 72 8.59 6.07 5.44
C PRO A 72 7.14 6.29 5.00
N VAL A 73 6.81 5.76 3.83
CA VAL A 73 5.47 5.80 3.21
C VAL A 73 4.98 4.39 3.00
N LEU A 74 3.76 4.07 3.45
CA LEU A 74 3.11 2.79 3.22
C LEU A 74 1.88 2.96 2.33
N GLY A 75 1.94 2.46 1.10
CA GLY A 75 0.79 2.33 0.21
C GLY A 75 -0.02 1.07 0.51
N ILE A 76 -1.33 1.21 0.66
CA ILE A 76 -2.23 0.08 0.95
C ILE A 76 -3.17 -0.13 -0.24
N CYS A 77 -3.19 -1.35 -0.78
CA CYS A 77 -4.05 -1.80 -1.89
C CYS A 77 -3.89 -0.88 -3.11
N LEU A 78 -4.92 -0.12 -3.49
CA LEU A 78 -4.83 0.85 -4.59
C LEU A 78 -3.71 1.88 -4.35
N GLY A 79 -3.45 2.28 -3.10
CA GLY A 79 -2.32 3.19 -2.78
C GLY A 79 -0.97 2.62 -3.22
N MET A 80 -0.72 1.32 -3.03
CA MET A 80 0.46 0.64 -3.58
C MET A 80 0.46 0.67 -5.11
N GLN A 81 -0.66 0.36 -5.75
CA GLN A 81 -0.78 0.31 -7.21
C GLN A 81 -0.54 1.68 -7.86
N LEU A 82 -1.04 2.76 -7.24
CA LEU A 82 -0.82 4.13 -7.72
C LEU A 82 0.65 4.59 -7.62
N MET A 83 1.45 3.98 -6.74
CA MET A 83 2.90 4.22 -6.67
C MET A 83 3.68 3.55 -7.79
N CYS A 84 3.11 2.60 -8.53
CA CYS A 84 3.73 1.95 -9.69
C CYS A 84 3.82 2.90 -10.89
N THR A 85 4.49 2.45 -11.95
CA THR A 85 4.66 3.23 -13.18
C THR A 85 3.35 3.32 -13.96
N TYR A 86 2.64 2.19 -14.10
CA TYR A 86 1.45 2.09 -14.93
C TYR A 86 0.43 1.12 -14.32
N CYS A 87 -0.85 1.40 -14.55
CA CYS A 87 -1.96 0.53 -14.18
C CYS A 87 -2.93 0.38 -15.36
N GLU A 88 -3.20 -0.86 -15.74
CA GLU A 88 -4.20 -1.16 -16.79
C GLU A 88 -5.61 -0.68 -16.43
N GLU A 89 -5.91 -0.52 -15.13
CA GLU A 89 -7.19 0.01 -14.70
C GLU A 89 -7.35 1.48 -15.13
N GLY A 90 -8.22 1.68 -16.11
CA GLY A 90 -8.49 3.00 -16.70
C GLY A 90 -7.30 3.60 -17.44
N ASP A 91 -6.36 2.77 -17.96
CA ASP A 91 -5.17 3.22 -18.73
C ASP A 91 -4.43 4.34 -17.99
N THR A 92 -3.97 4.06 -16.78
CA THR A 92 -3.54 5.07 -15.81
C THR A 92 -2.04 5.08 -15.64
N ASN A 93 -1.38 6.22 -15.93
CA ASN A 93 -0.02 6.45 -15.46
C ASN A 93 -0.01 6.72 -13.96
N GLY A 94 0.75 5.92 -13.21
CA GLY A 94 0.93 6.06 -11.77
C GLY A 94 1.97 7.12 -11.38
N LEU A 95 2.44 7.07 -10.14
CA LEU A 95 3.41 8.01 -9.58
C LEU A 95 4.86 7.68 -9.97
N GLY A 96 5.14 6.50 -10.55
CA GLY A 96 6.45 6.09 -11.03
C GLY A 96 7.50 5.87 -9.93
N ILE A 97 7.06 5.62 -8.69
CA ILE A 97 7.94 5.34 -7.56
C ILE A 97 8.52 3.93 -7.71
N PHE A 98 7.65 2.93 -7.93
CA PHE A 98 8.04 1.56 -8.23
C PHE A 98 8.06 1.33 -9.74
N HIS A 99 9.11 0.69 -10.26
CA HIS A 99 9.26 0.37 -11.67
C HIS A 99 8.52 -0.93 -12.05
N ALA A 100 7.23 -0.94 -11.81
CA ALA A 100 6.37 -2.08 -12.02
C ALA A 100 5.05 -1.68 -12.70
N ASP A 101 4.43 -2.64 -13.39
CA ASP A 101 3.12 -2.49 -14.00
C ASP A 101 2.06 -3.25 -13.19
N VAL A 102 0.90 -2.63 -13.09
CA VAL A 102 -0.31 -3.21 -12.51
C VAL A 102 -1.19 -3.71 -13.64
N VAL A 103 -1.49 -5.01 -13.62
CA VAL A 103 -2.26 -5.66 -14.70
C VAL A 103 -3.49 -6.36 -14.14
N LYS A 104 -4.48 -6.60 -14.99
CA LYS A 104 -5.71 -7.29 -14.63
C LYS A 104 -5.48 -8.80 -14.53
N PHE A 105 -6.14 -9.46 -13.55
CA PHE A 105 -6.21 -10.91 -13.54
C PHE A 105 -6.93 -11.44 -14.79
N GLU A 106 -6.46 -12.57 -15.32
CA GLU A 106 -7.07 -13.21 -16.49
C GLU A 106 -8.47 -13.70 -16.20
N ASN A 107 -9.32 -13.75 -17.23
CA ASN A 107 -10.76 -14.09 -17.15
C ASN A 107 -11.06 -15.52 -16.67
N GLN A 108 -10.05 -16.39 -16.56
CA GLN A 108 -10.21 -17.77 -16.08
C GLN A 108 -10.32 -17.85 -14.55
N LEU A 109 -9.98 -16.78 -13.85
CA LEU A 109 -10.07 -16.69 -12.40
C LEU A 109 -11.35 -15.97 -11.97
N LYS A 110 -11.80 -16.24 -10.74
CA LYS A 110 -12.87 -15.43 -10.13
C LYS A 110 -12.31 -14.06 -9.75
N VAL A 111 -12.70 -13.03 -10.49
CA VAL A 111 -12.26 -11.64 -10.26
C VAL A 111 -13.45 -10.81 -9.78
N PRO A 112 -13.29 -9.99 -8.74
CA PRO A 112 -12.06 -9.77 -7.97
C PRO A 112 -11.66 -10.96 -7.09
N GLN A 113 -10.35 -11.09 -6.81
CA GLN A 113 -9.88 -11.89 -5.68
C GLN A 113 -10.40 -11.25 -4.40
N ILE A 114 -11.22 -11.97 -3.64
CA ILE A 114 -11.78 -11.52 -2.35
C ILE A 114 -11.57 -12.61 -1.32
N GLY A 115 -10.93 -12.28 -0.22
CA GLY A 115 -10.77 -13.17 0.92
C GLY A 115 -9.33 -13.30 1.40
N TRP A 116 -9.11 -14.33 2.20
CA TRP A 116 -7.81 -14.63 2.81
C TRP A 116 -6.95 -15.43 1.85
N ASN A 117 -5.69 -15.02 1.71
CA ASN A 117 -4.67 -15.77 0.97
C ASN A 117 -3.32 -15.61 1.67
N LYS A 118 -2.37 -16.45 1.29
CA LYS A 118 -1.06 -16.55 1.93
C LYS A 118 -0.05 -15.65 1.27
N ILE A 119 0.89 -15.14 2.08
CA ILE A 119 2.07 -14.42 1.61
C ILE A 119 3.31 -15.26 1.80
N TYR A 120 4.23 -15.17 0.85
CA TYR A 120 5.48 -15.91 0.78
C TYR A 120 6.64 -14.99 0.39
N ASP A 121 7.87 -15.51 0.43
CA ASP A 121 9.08 -14.80 0.04
C ASP A 121 9.28 -13.48 0.79
N LEU A 122 9.13 -13.54 2.09
CA LEU A 122 9.17 -12.37 2.98
C LEU A 122 10.61 -11.84 3.13
N ARG A 123 10.93 -10.74 2.45
CA ARG A 123 12.32 -10.22 2.31
C ARG A 123 12.59 -8.87 2.99
N SER A 124 11.68 -8.37 3.81
CA SER A 124 11.81 -7.03 4.41
C SER A 124 11.61 -7.06 5.92
N GLU A 125 12.20 -6.09 6.62
CA GLU A 125 11.93 -5.82 8.03
C GLU A 125 10.43 -5.54 8.30
N LEU A 126 9.66 -5.18 7.26
CA LEU A 126 8.21 -5.03 7.32
C LEU A 126 7.53 -6.33 7.82
N PHE A 127 8.12 -7.48 7.51
CA PHE A 127 7.60 -8.81 7.89
C PHE A 127 8.31 -9.40 9.11
N SER A 128 9.02 -8.59 9.90
CA SER A 128 9.69 -9.09 11.11
C SER A 128 8.68 -9.73 12.06
N GLY A 129 8.89 -11.02 12.39
CA GLY A 129 7.99 -11.81 13.23
C GLY A 129 6.74 -12.36 12.52
N ILE A 130 6.66 -12.25 11.19
CA ILE A 130 5.65 -12.89 10.35
C ILE A 130 6.23 -14.16 9.75
N SER A 131 5.47 -15.24 9.76
CA SER A 131 5.87 -16.52 9.18
C SER A 131 5.54 -16.62 7.69
N GLU A 132 6.34 -17.38 6.94
CA GLU A 132 6.00 -17.77 5.56
C GLU A 132 4.65 -18.50 5.54
N GLY A 133 3.80 -18.17 4.58
CA GLY A 133 2.48 -18.77 4.44
C GLY A 133 1.42 -18.20 5.38
N GLU A 134 1.70 -17.06 6.03
CA GLU A 134 0.73 -16.37 6.85
C GLU A 134 -0.43 -15.80 6.00
N PHE A 135 -1.63 -15.78 6.57
CA PHE A 135 -2.82 -15.32 5.85
C PHE A 135 -3.04 -13.82 6.02
N VAL A 136 -3.35 -13.17 4.89
CA VAL A 136 -3.75 -11.76 4.81
C VAL A 136 -5.03 -11.60 4.01
N TYR A 137 -5.77 -10.51 4.24
CA TYR A 137 -7.02 -10.23 3.56
C TYR A 137 -6.80 -9.38 2.30
N LEU A 138 -7.32 -9.87 1.18
CA LEU A 138 -7.18 -9.30 -0.15
C LEU A 138 -8.55 -9.01 -0.77
N VAL A 139 -8.64 -7.90 -1.49
CA VAL A 139 -9.79 -7.56 -2.33
C VAL A 139 -9.33 -6.69 -3.50
N HIS A 140 -9.07 -7.32 -4.67
CA HIS A 140 -8.56 -6.59 -5.84
C HIS A 140 -8.79 -7.36 -7.15
N SER A 141 -8.88 -6.63 -8.26
CA SER A 141 -9.02 -7.16 -9.62
C SER A 141 -7.75 -7.02 -10.44
N PHE A 142 -6.83 -6.18 -9.98
CA PHE A 142 -5.55 -5.89 -10.62
C PHE A 142 -4.43 -6.18 -9.63
N TYR A 143 -3.27 -6.57 -10.12
CA TYR A 143 -2.12 -6.93 -9.31
C TYR A 143 -0.81 -6.38 -9.91
N VAL A 144 0.18 -6.17 -9.08
CA VAL A 144 1.54 -5.79 -9.49
C VAL A 144 2.28 -7.04 -9.93
N LYS A 145 2.82 -7.03 -11.15
CA LYS A 145 3.71 -8.09 -11.63
C LYS A 145 4.94 -8.18 -10.74
N GLU A 146 5.49 -9.38 -10.60
CA GLU A 146 6.77 -9.53 -9.91
C GLU A 146 7.87 -8.69 -10.56
N CYS A 147 8.67 -8.06 -9.72
CA CYS A 147 9.75 -7.16 -10.13
C CYS A 147 10.91 -7.23 -9.11
N ALA A 148 11.98 -6.52 -9.40
CA ALA A 148 13.16 -6.48 -8.53
C ALA A 148 12.88 -5.87 -7.14
N GLU A 149 11.84 -5.08 -7.01
CA GLU A 149 11.43 -4.37 -5.79
C GLU A 149 10.43 -5.20 -4.96
N THR A 150 10.01 -6.41 -5.42
CA THR A 150 9.11 -7.33 -4.70
C THR A 150 9.73 -7.80 -3.40
N ILE A 151 8.99 -7.68 -2.30
CA ILE A 151 9.40 -8.13 -0.96
C ILE A 151 8.47 -9.17 -0.35
N ALA A 152 7.36 -9.47 -0.99
CA ALA A 152 6.50 -10.61 -0.69
C ALA A 152 5.63 -10.95 -1.91
N SER A 153 5.32 -12.22 -2.09
CA SER A 153 4.51 -12.76 -3.19
C SER A 153 3.28 -13.49 -2.68
N THR A 154 2.27 -13.59 -3.54
CA THR A 154 1.05 -14.37 -3.33
C THR A 154 0.71 -15.11 -4.62
N GLU A 155 0.14 -16.30 -4.52
CA GLU A 155 -0.35 -17.07 -5.66
C GLU A 155 -1.90 -17.02 -5.73
N TYR A 156 -2.41 -16.60 -6.90
CA TYR A 156 -3.84 -16.70 -7.24
C TYR A 156 -3.99 -16.99 -8.73
N GLY A 157 -3.76 -18.25 -9.11
CA GLY A 157 -3.66 -18.67 -10.51
C GLY A 157 -2.43 -18.14 -11.24
N VAL A 158 -1.82 -17.11 -10.73
CA VAL A 158 -0.55 -16.53 -11.10
C VAL A 158 0.15 -16.06 -9.82
N GLU A 159 1.47 -16.17 -9.78
CA GLU A 159 2.27 -15.55 -8.73
C GLU A 159 2.42 -14.05 -9.01
N TYR A 160 2.24 -13.22 -7.97
CA TYR A 160 2.28 -11.78 -8.10
C TYR A 160 2.83 -11.11 -6.84
N THR A 161 3.29 -9.88 -6.99
CA THR A 161 3.79 -9.04 -5.91
C THR A 161 2.67 -8.67 -4.93
N SER A 162 2.69 -9.21 -3.73
CA SER A 162 1.78 -8.84 -2.64
C SER A 162 2.33 -7.76 -1.73
N ALA A 163 3.66 -7.54 -1.77
CA ALA A 163 4.30 -6.36 -1.17
C ALA A 163 5.56 -5.95 -1.93
N ILE A 164 5.85 -4.67 -1.91
CA ILE A 164 6.93 -4.03 -2.67
C ILE A 164 7.64 -2.98 -1.82
N GLN A 165 8.94 -2.80 -2.03
CA GLN A 165 9.74 -1.81 -1.32
C GLN A 165 10.80 -1.20 -2.24
N LYS A 166 10.93 0.13 -2.14
CA LYS A 166 12.03 0.89 -2.74
C LYS A 166 12.33 2.11 -1.89
N ASP A 167 13.57 2.25 -1.47
CA ASP A 167 14.02 3.33 -0.59
C ASP A 167 13.13 3.42 0.67
N ASN A 168 12.47 4.55 0.89
CA ASN A 168 11.54 4.81 2.00
C ASN A 168 10.08 4.46 1.66
N PHE A 169 9.79 3.96 0.46
CA PHE A 169 8.45 3.58 0.04
C PHE A 169 8.21 2.09 0.19
N TYR A 170 7.09 1.77 0.81
CA TYR A 170 6.57 0.42 1.00
C TYR A 170 5.16 0.34 0.42
N GLY A 171 4.80 -0.79 -0.14
CA GLY A 171 3.46 -1.05 -0.63
C GLY A 171 3.00 -2.44 -0.26
N VAL A 172 1.73 -2.61 0.08
CA VAL A 172 1.09 -3.90 0.32
C VAL A 172 -0.22 -3.98 -0.47
N GLN A 173 -0.45 -5.10 -1.18
CA GLN A 173 -1.68 -5.32 -1.94
C GLN A 173 -2.85 -5.70 -1.04
N PHE A 174 -2.56 -6.39 0.04
CA PHE A 174 -3.55 -6.75 1.05
C PHE A 174 -3.91 -5.56 1.95
N HIS A 175 -4.95 -5.74 2.74
CA HIS A 175 -5.41 -4.77 3.72
C HIS A 175 -4.90 -5.16 5.11
N PRO A 176 -3.78 -4.60 5.61
CA PRO A 176 -3.26 -4.96 6.93
C PRO A 176 -4.26 -4.62 8.04
N GLU A 177 -5.05 -3.55 7.88
CA GLU A 177 -6.10 -3.16 8.83
C GLU A 177 -7.26 -4.18 8.95
N LYS A 178 -7.29 -5.19 8.03
CA LYS A 178 -8.27 -6.28 7.99
C LYS A 178 -7.64 -7.67 8.09
N SER A 179 -6.33 -7.74 8.31
CA SER A 179 -5.55 -8.99 8.25
C SER A 179 -5.21 -9.55 9.65
N SER A 180 -6.08 -9.32 10.64
CA SER A 180 -5.94 -9.84 12.01
C SER A 180 -4.56 -9.53 12.60
N ASP A 181 -3.99 -10.47 13.37
CA ASP A 181 -2.73 -10.32 14.08
C ASP A 181 -1.55 -10.10 13.12
N ALA A 182 -1.54 -10.78 11.97
CA ALA A 182 -0.50 -10.60 10.96
C ALA A 182 -0.50 -9.16 10.40
N GLY A 183 -1.68 -8.64 10.08
CA GLY A 183 -1.82 -7.27 9.59
C GLY A 183 -1.47 -6.22 10.65
N GLU A 184 -1.86 -6.46 11.90
CA GLU A 184 -1.52 -5.59 13.03
C GLU A 184 -0.01 -5.57 13.25
N LYS A 185 0.66 -6.74 13.17
CA LYS A 185 2.11 -6.85 13.29
C LYS A 185 2.85 -6.13 12.15
N ILE A 186 2.36 -6.22 10.92
CA ILE A 186 2.93 -5.51 9.76
C ILE A 186 2.82 -3.99 9.96
N LEU A 187 1.66 -3.49 10.40
CA LEU A 187 1.49 -2.08 10.73
C LEU A 187 2.40 -1.64 11.88
N GLU A 188 2.50 -2.44 12.92
CA GLU A 188 3.42 -2.18 14.05
C GLU A 188 4.87 -2.06 13.58
N ASN A 189 5.33 -3.00 12.74
CA ASN A 189 6.68 -2.97 12.19
C ASN A 189 6.91 -1.70 11.37
N PHE A 190 5.98 -1.34 10.47
CA PHE A 190 6.06 -0.10 9.69
C PHE A 190 6.18 1.14 10.58
N LEU A 191 5.38 1.23 11.65
CA LEU A 191 5.42 2.38 12.55
C LEU A 191 6.72 2.46 13.35
N LYS A 192 7.40 1.35 13.59
CA LYS A 192 8.68 1.28 14.32
C LYS A 192 9.92 1.52 13.47
N PHE A 193 9.81 1.60 12.14
CA PHE A 193 10.97 1.89 11.30
C PHE A 193 11.59 3.24 11.68
N GLU A 194 12.89 3.23 11.88
CA GLU A 194 13.65 4.48 12.01
C GLU A 194 14.02 4.99 10.61
N VAL A 195 13.96 6.31 10.43
CA VAL A 195 14.50 6.93 9.21
C VAL A 195 16.00 6.73 9.22
N ARG A 196 16.51 5.86 8.36
CA ARG A 196 17.97 5.76 8.16
C ARG A 196 18.40 7.02 7.42
N ASN A 197 19.08 7.94 8.15
CA ASN A 197 19.72 9.11 7.59
C ASN A 197 20.88 8.70 6.67
#